data_856423067bc32eb7898c996494f08822
#
_entry.id   856423067bc32eb7898c996494f08822
#
_cell.length_a   1.000
_cell.length_b   1.000
_cell.length_c   1.000
_cell.angle_alpha   90.00
_cell.angle_beta   90.00
_cell.angle_gamma   90.00
#
_symmetry.space_group_name_H-M   'P 1'
#
loop_
_entity.id
_entity.type
_entity.pdbx_description
1 polymer ?
#
loop_
_entity_poly.entity_id
_entity_poly.type
_entity_poly.pdbx_seq_one_letter_code
_entity_poly.pdbx_strand_id
1 'polypeptide(L)'
;MHPKGLDSWPEDDALTALRYRHQDEHGALGMRACKLSEGGYCTLFSEGMKLKGRPGVDGKIAEACARVYDDEFEHMLGGIAGIAQEGLADADWRLMEKLIAEQLQHRIRMRNAQFSRPLPEERVQAIFRGEIPPIEFDYRRARLAA
;
A
#
# COMPACT_ATOMS: atom_id res chain seq x y z
N MET A 1 1.83 19.87 8.74
CA MET A 1 3.00 20.75 8.97
C MET A 1 4.22 20.05 8.38
N HIS A 2 4.78 20.54 7.30
CA HIS A 2 6.07 20.05 6.85
C HIS A 2 7.15 20.51 7.84
N PRO A 3 8.02 19.62 8.33
CA PRO A 3 9.17 20.05 9.11
C PRO A 3 9.97 21.04 8.28
N LYS A 4 10.35 22.18 8.88
CA LYS A 4 11.19 23.16 8.21
C LYS A 4 12.49 22.50 7.76
N GLY A 5 12.79 22.55 6.47
CA GLY A 5 14.04 22.05 5.89
C GLY A 5 13.96 20.64 5.27
N LEU A 6 12.78 20.05 5.12
CA LEU A 6 12.60 18.90 4.24
C LEU A 6 12.21 19.40 2.85
N ASP A 7 13.06 19.09 1.87
CA ASP A 7 12.75 19.30 0.47
C ASP A 7 11.56 18.40 0.07
N SER A 8 10.82 18.81 -0.97
CA SER A 8 9.79 17.95 -1.57
C SER A 8 10.43 16.63 -2.02
N TRP A 9 9.69 15.54 -1.87
CA TRP A 9 10.14 14.24 -2.33
C TRP A 9 9.46 13.90 -3.66
N PRO A 10 10.18 14.03 -4.80
CA PRO A 10 9.59 13.91 -6.14
C PRO A 10 8.84 12.60 -6.40
N GLU A 11 9.32 11.48 -5.83
CA GLU A 11 8.68 10.18 -5.98
C GLU A 11 7.35 10.09 -5.23
N ASP A 12 7.25 10.73 -4.07
CA ASP A 12 6.00 10.83 -3.30
C ASP A 12 5.00 11.75 -4.00
N ASP A 13 5.46 12.87 -4.51
CA ASP A 13 4.65 13.79 -5.32
C ASP A 13 4.11 13.09 -6.57
N ALA A 14 4.94 12.28 -7.24
CA ALA A 14 4.54 11.50 -8.42
C ALA A 14 3.49 10.44 -8.07
N LEU A 15 3.61 9.73 -6.95
CA LEU A 15 2.60 8.78 -6.48
C LEU A 15 1.28 9.47 -6.16
N THR A 16 1.34 10.61 -5.48
CA THR A 16 0.16 11.42 -5.14
C THR A 16 -0.55 11.89 -6.41
N ALA A 17 0.18 12.41 -7.38
CA ALA A 17 -0.38 12.84 -8.68
C ALA A 17 -1.01 11.66 -9.44
N LEU A 18 -0.37 10.48 -9.43
CA LEU A 18 -0.92 9.26 -10.03
C LEU A 18 -2.26 8.87 -9.40
N ARG A 19 -2.34 8.89 -8.07
CA ARG A 19 -3.57 8.56 -7.33
C ARG A 19 -4.72 9.52 -7.65
N TYR A 20 -4.46 10.83 -7.68
CA TYR A 20 -5.46 11.82 -8.09
C TYR A 20 -5.92 11.60 -9.53
N ARG A 21 -5.00 11.35 -10.46
CA ARG A 21 -5.34 11.05 -11.85
C ARG A 21 -6.24 9.82 -11.96
N HIS A 22 -5.95 8.74 -11.22
CA HIS A 22 -6.79 7.55 -11.21
C HIS A 22 -8.21 7.85 -10.71
N GLN A 23 -8.36 8.71 -9.70
CA GLN A 23 -9.67 9.13 -9.20
C GLN A 23 -10.42 9.99 -10.23
N ASP A 24 -9.74 10.93 -10.85
CA ASP A 24 -10.33 11.83 -11.83
C ASP A 24 -10.76 11.11 -13.13
N GLU A 25 -9.94 10.18 -13.62
CA GLU A 25 -10.19 9.45 -14.86
C GLU A 25 -11.17 8.27 -14.68
N HIS A 26 -11.23 7.65 -13.50
CA HIS A 26 -11.95 6.39 -13.28
C HIS A 26 -12.98 6.46 -12.13
N GLY A 27 -13.21 7.61 -11.55
CA GLY A 27 -14.25 7.86 -10.56
C GLY A 27 -14.22 6.87 -9.38
N ALA A 28 -15.34 6.18 -9.14
CA ALA A 28 -15.48 5.26 -8.01
C ALA A 28 -14.49 4.09 -8.05
N LEU A 29 -14.17 3.54 -9.23
CA LEU A 29 -13.17 2.47 -9.37
C LEU A 29 -11.77 2.98 -9.06
N GLY A 30 -11.43 4.19 -9.50
CA GLY A 30 -10.17 4.85 -9.16
C GLY A 30 -10.04 5.10 -7.67
N MET A 31 -11.09 5.54 -7.01
CA MET A 31 -11.13 5.74 -5.56
C MET A 31 -10.94 4.41 -4.81
N ARG A 32 -11.62 3.33 -5.24
CA ARG A 32 -11.44 2.00 -4.65
C ARG A 32 -10.00 1.50 -4.82
N ALA A 33 -9.43 1.65 -6.00
CA ALA A 33 -8.04 1.27 -6.26
C ALA A 33 -7.06 2.02 -5.34
N CYS A 34 -7.28 3.31 -5.10
CA CYS A 34 -6.47 4.10 -4.18
C CYS A 34 -6.55 3.56 -2.73
N LYS A 35 -7.73 3.20 -2.25
CA LYS A 35 -7.90 2.64 -0.92
C LYS A 35 -7.31 1.23 -0.81
N LEU A 36 -7.54 0.38 -1.79
CA LEU A 36 -7.00 -0.99 -1.82
C LEU A 36 -5.47 -1.00 -1.87
N SER A 37 -4.85 -0.07 -2.58
CA SER A 37 -3.39 0.05 -2.65
C SER A 37 -2.75 0.42 -1.30
N GLU A 38 -3.49 0.98 -0.36
CA GLU A 38 -3.02 1.27 0.99
C GLU A 38 -2.70 -0.01 1.79
N GLY A 39 -3.33 -1.14 1.44
CA GLY A 39 -2.96 -2.45 1.98
C GLY A 39 -1.49 -2.83 1.77
N GLY A 40 -0.82 -2.24 0.76
CA GLY A 40 0.62 -2.41 0.57
C GLY A 40 1.47 -1.84 1.72
N TYR A 41 0.96 -0.88 2.48
CA TYR A 41 1.64 -0.39 3.69
C TYR A 41 1.61 -1.40 4.82
N CYS A 42 0.56 -2.22 4.92
CA CYS A 42 0.46 -3.27 5.93
C CYS A 42 1.67 -4.21 5.89
N THR A 43 2.21 -4.50 4.71
CA THR A 43 3.40 -5.35 4.55
C THR A 43 4.62 -4.74 5.25
N LEU A 44 4.85 -3.44 5.07
CA LEU A 44 5.98 -2.74 5.69
C LEU A 44 5.84 -2.71 7.21
N PHE A 45 4.67 -2.32 7.70
CA PHE A 45 4.44 -2.18 9.13
C PHE A 45 4.38 -3.52 9.86
N SER A 46 3.93 -4.61 9.20
CA SER A 46 4.00 -5.95 9.77
C SER A 46 5.44 -6.40 10.07
N GLU A 47 6.39 -5.99 9.23
CA GLU A 47 7.83 -6.25 9.53
C GLU A 47 8.31 -5.49 10.77
N GLY A 48 7.91 -4.22 10.95
CA GLY A 48 8.23 -3.47 12.16
C GLY A 48 7.60 -4.06 13.44
N MET A 49 6.41 -4.64 13.33
CA MET A 49 5.74 -5.31 14.45
C MET A 49 6.52 -6.53 14.99
N LYS A 50 7.37 -7.16 14.19
CA LYS A 50 8.24 -8.27 14.62
C LYS A 50 9.29 -7.86 15.66
N LEU A 51 9.51 -6.57 15.85
CA LEU A 51 10.37 -6.03 16.90
C LEU A 51 9.72 -6.03 18.30
N LYS A 52 8.47 -6.45 18.40
CA LYS A 52 7.72 -6.52 19.66
C LYS A 52 8.48 -7.37 20.70
N GLY A 53 8.55 -6.84 21.91
CA GLY A 53 9.24 -7.48 23.02
C GLY A 53 10.74 -7.19 23.10
N ARG A 54 11.31 -6.48 22.12
CA ARG A 54 12.68 -5.99 22.23
C ARG A 54 12.74 -4.71 23.07
N PRO A 55 13.83 -4.48 23.82
CA PRO A 55 13.95 -3.31 24.67
C PRO A 55 14.23 -2.02 23.86
N GLY A 56 13.96 -0.87 24.48
CA GLY A 56 14.34 0.44 23.98
C GLY A 56 13.59 0.89 22.73
N VAL A 57 14.31 1.36 21.73
CA VAL A 57 13.76 1.92 20.50
C VAL A 57 12.97 0.90 19.69
N ASP A 58 13.42 -0.34 19.64
CA ASP A 58 12.78 -1.42 18.89
C ASP A 58 11.33 -1.65 19.36
N GLY A 59 11.10 -1.67 20.68
CA GLY A 59 9.75 -1.79 21.24
C GLY A 59 8.83 -0.65 20.83
N LYS A 60 9.35 0.60 20.84
CA LYS A 60 8.59 1.78 20.41
C LYS A 60 8.26 1.74 18.91
N ILE A 61 9.21 1.27 18.09
CA ILE A 61 8.98 1.06 16.64
C ILE A 61 7.86 0.04 16.45
N ALA A 62 7.89 -1.09 17.17
CA ALA A 62 6.85 -2.11 17.07
C ALA A 62 5.46 -1.59 17.44
N GLU A 63 5.34 -0.79 18.50
CA GLU A 63 4.08 -0.15 18.89
C GLU A 63 3.57 0.84 17.85
N ALA A 64 4.45 1.68 17.32
CA ALA A 64 4.10 2.62 16.26
C ALA A 64 3.65 1.89 14.99
N CYS A 65 4.38 0.87 14.57
CA CYS A 65 4.03 0.04 13.41
C CYS A 65 2.68 -0.66 13.58
N ALA A 66 2.37 -1.16 14.78
CA ALA A 66 1.07 -1.80 15.04
C ALA A 66 -0.10 -0.84 14.85
N ARG A 67 0.01 0.40 15.34
CA ARG A 67 -1.03 1.43 15.15
C ARG A 67 -1.23 1.79 13.69
N VAL A 68 -0.14 2.03 12.96
CA VAL A 68 -0.23 2.38 11.53
C VAL A 68 -0.75 1.19 10.72
N TYR A 69 -0.35 -0.04 11.07
CA TYR A 69 -0.90 -1.25 10.43
C TYR A 69 -2.42 -1.32 10.55
N ASP A 70 -2.95 -1.08 11.73
CA ASP A 70 -4.41 -1.12 11.95
C ASP A 70 -5.12 -0.02 11.14
N ASP A 71 -4.59 1.20 11.13
CA ASP A 71 -5.15 2.32 10.36
C ASP A 71 -5.13 2.02 8.85
N GLU A 72 -4.02 1.54 8.31
CA GLU A 72 -3.90 1.21 6.88
C GLU A 72 -4.78 0.02 6.49
N PHE A 73 -4.94 -0.95 7.40
CA PHE A 73 -5.86 -2.07 7.18
C PHE A 73 -7.31 -1.59 7.10
N GLU A 74 -7.75 -0.69 7.97
CA GLU A 74 -9.08 -0.08 7.92
C GLU A 74 -9.29 0.73 6.64
N HIS A 75 -8.31 1.50 6.19
CA HIS A 75 -8.38 2.23 4.91
C HIS A 75 -8.60 1.26 3.73
N MET A 76 -7.86 0.16 3.71
CA MET A 76 -8.02 -0.89 2.70
C MET A 76 -9.41 -1.52 2.76
N LEU A 77 -9.93 -1.82 3.95
CA LEU A 77 -11.29 -2.34 4.13
C LEU A 77 -12.34 -1.38 3.58
N GLY A 78 -12.11 -0.06 3.69
CA GLY A 78 -12.95 0.95 3.05
C GLY A 78 -13.00 0.85 1.52
N GLY A 79 -11.96 0.31 0.90
CA GLY A 79 -11.93 -0.01 -0.54
C GLY A 79 -12.67 -1.31 -0.88
N ILE A 80 -12.81 -2.22 0.08
CA ILE A 80 -13.53 -3.50 -0.08
C ILE A 80 -15.02 -3.34 0.24
N ALA A 81 -15.38 -2.44 1.15
CA ALA A 81 -16.73 -2.32 1.68
C ALA A 81 -17.81 -2.23 0.59
N GLY A 82 -18.76 -3.15 0.64
CA GLY A 82 -19.91 -3.20 -0.27
C GLY A 82 -19.58 -3.60 -1.70
N ILE A 83 -18.36 -4.03 -2.00
CA ILE A 83 -17.95 -4.35 -3.38
C ILE A 83 -18.74 -5.51 -3.98
N ALA A 84 -19.16 -6.47 -3.15
CA ALA A 84 -19.93 -7.63 -3.61
C ALA A 84 -21.32 -7.25 -4.14
N GLN A 85 -21.91 -6.14 -3.65
CA GLN A 85 -23.23 -5.65 -4.06
C GLN A 85 -23.20 -4.78 -5.32
N GLU A 86 -22.02 -4.32 -5.75
CA GLU A 86 -21.92 -3.41 -6.90
C GLU A 86 -22.08 -4.12 -8.26
N GLY A 87 -21.97 -5.43 -8.29
CA GLY A 87 -22.11 -6.20 -9.52
C GLY A 87 -21.10 -5.81 -10.60
N LEU A 88 -19.85 -5.62 -10.21
CA LEU A 88 -18.79 -5.18 -11.10
C LEU A 88 -18.55 -6.17 -12.24
N ALA A 89 -18.42 -5.65 -13.46
CA ALA A 89 -18.05 -6.45 -14.61
C ALA A 89 -16.56 -6.86 -14.57
N ASP A 90 -16.20 -7.91 -15.32
CA ASP A 90 -14.80 -8.36 -15.42
C ASP A 90 -13.85 -7.25 -15.88
N ALA A 91 -14.34 -6.32 -16.71
CA ALA A 91 -13.55 -5.17 -17.15
C ALA A 91 -13.21 -4.21 -15.99
N ASP A 92 -14.15 -4.02 -15.06
CA ASP A 92 -13.95 -3.17 -13.88
C ASP A 92 -12.92 -3.78 -12.93
N TRP A 93 -13.00 -5.10 -12.71
CA TRP A 93 -12.01 -5.85 -11.92
C TRP A 93 -10.60 -5.72 -12.52
N ARG A 94 -10.47 -5.95 -13.83
CA ARG A 94 -9.18 -5.79 -14.53
C ARG A 94 -8.64 -4.36 -14.47
N LEU A 95 -9.54 -3.37 -14.56
CA LEU A 95 -9.14 -1.97 -14.43
C LEU A 95 -8.61 -1.69 -13.02
N MET A 96 -9.33 -2.08 -11.97
CA MET A 96 -8.85 -1.89 -10.58
C MET A 96 -7.51 -2.57 -10.34
N GLU A 97 -7.34 -3.82 -10.79
CA GLU A 97 -6.08 -4.55 -10.69
C GLU A 97 -4.93 -3.78 -11.35
N LYS A 98 -5.14 -3.25 -12.56
CA LYS A 98 -4.16 -2.43 -13.26
C LYS A 98 -3.81 -1.17 -12.48
N LEU A 99 -4.80 -0.42 -11.99
CA LEU A 99 -4.59 0.82 -11.24
C LEU A 99 -3.84 0.56 -9.92
N ILE A 100 -4.18 -0.51 -9.22
CA ILE A 100 -3.51 -0.94 -7.98
C ILE A 100 -2.06 -1.29 -8.29
N ALA A 101 -1.81 -2.09 -9.32
CA ALA A 101 -0.46 -2.50 -9.72
C ALA A 101 0.42 -1.29 -10.05
N GLU A 102 -0.09 -0.30 -10.80
CA GLU A 102 0.63 0.93 -11.10
C GLU A 102 1.01 1.71 -9.83
N GLN A 103 0.09 1.87 -8.88
CA GLN A 103 0.35 2.54 -7.61
C GLN A 103 1.36 1.79 -6.74
N LEU A 104 1.25 0.46 -6.66
CA LEU A 104 2.17 -0.37 -5.89
C LEU A 104 3.59 -0.37 -6.49
N GLN A 105 3.72 -0.38 -7.81
CA GLN A 105 5.02 -0.27 -8.48
C GLN A 105 5.70 1.07 -8.18
N HIS A 106 4.96 2.18 -8.23
CA HIS A 106 5.46 3.49 -7.81
C HIS A 106 5.93 3.49 -6.36
N ARG A 107 5.14 2.90 -5.47
CA ARG A 107 5.45 2.81 -4.05
C ARG A 107 6.72 1.98 -3.78
N ILE A 108 6.87 0.86 -4.48
CA ILE A 108 8.08 0.02 -4.36
C ILE A 108 9.31 0.81 -4.78
N ARG A 109 9.28 1.53 -5.91
CA ARG A 109 10.39 2.38 -6.35
C ARG A 109 10.69 3.51 -5.36
N MET A 110 9.67 4.18 -4.86
CA MET A 110 9.78 5.22 -3.85
C MET A 110 10.48 4.71 -2.59
N ARG A 111 10.06 3.54 -2.09
CA ARG A 111 10.68 2.91 -0.91
C ARG A 111 12.11 2.45 -1.20
N ASN A 112 12.35 1.87 -2.37
CA ASN A 112 13.69 1.44 -2.75
C ASN A 112 14.68 2.61 -2.81
N ALA A 113 14.24 3.78 -3.27
CA ALA A 113 15.06 5.00 -3.31
C ALA A 113 15.46 5.51 -1.91
N GLN A 114 14.73 5.14 -0.85
CA GLN A 114 15.04 5.52 0.52
C GLN A 114 16.17 4.70 1.16
N PHE A 115 16.48 3.53 0.62
CA PHE A 115 17.51 2.68 1.19
C PHE A 115 18.91 3.17 0.83
N SER A 116 19.82 3.15 1.80
CA SER A 116 21.24 3.42 1.58
C SER A 116 21.90 2.39 0.63
N ARG A 117 21.30 1.21 0.54
CA ARG A 117 21.67 0.14 -0.38
C ARG A 117 20.40 -0.33 -1.09
N PRO A 118 19.98 0.33 -2.18
CA PRO A 118 18.78 -0.03 -2.89
C PRO A 118 18.91 -1.42 -3.52
N LEU A 119 17.77 -2.08 -3.69
CA LEU A 119 17.70 -3.34 -4.43
C LEU A 119 18.10 -3.11 -5.89
N PRO A 120 18.81 -4.06 -6.51
CA PRO A 120 19.11 -3.98 -7.93
C PRO A 120 17.83 -4.06 -8.78
N GLU A 121 17.86 -3.46 -9.96
CA GLU A 121 16.68 -3.39 -10.85
C GLU A 121 16.08 -4.77 -11.15
N GLU A 122 16.91 -5.78 -11.34
CA GLU A 122 16.44 -7.16 -11.55
C GLU A 122 15.56 -7.65 -10.40
N ARG A 123 15.93 -7.34 -9.14
CA ARG A 123 15.11 -7.71 -7.97
C ARG A 123 13.81 -6.91 -7.91
N VAL A 124 13.85 -5.62 -8.26
CA VAL A 124 12.65 -4.78 -8.34
C VAL A 124 11.67 -5.35 -9.36
N GLN A 125 12.15 -5.71 -10.54
CA GLN A 125 11.32 -6.35 -11.58
C GLN A 125 10.76 -7.70 -11.14
N ALA A 126 11.53 -8.51 -10.41
CA ALA A 126 11.03 -9.77 -9.84
C ALA A 126 9.87 -9.52 -8.85
N ILE A 127 9.97 -8.49 -8.01
CA ILE A 127 8.89 -8.07 -7.11
C ILE A 127 7.64 -7.65 -7.90
N PHE A 128 7.82 -6.89 -8.98
CA PHE A 128 6.71 -6.47 -9.85
C PHE A 128 5.99 -7.67 -10.49
N ARG A 129 6.69 -8.76 -10.76
CA ARG A 129 6.10 -10.03 -11.23
C ARG A 129 5.50 -10.90 -10.12
N GLY A 130 5.51 -10.45 -8.88
CA GLY A 130 4.98 -11.20 -7.75
C GLY A 130 5.92 -12.29 -7.20
N GLU A 131 7.19 -12.25 -7.53
CA GLU A 131 8.21 -13.21 -7.05
C GLU A 131 8.64 -12.86 -5.61
N ILE A 132 7.66 -12.87 -4.70
CA ILE A 132 7.82 -12.60 -3.26
C ILE A 132 7.18 -13.72 -2.45
N PRO A 133 7.68 -14.01 -1.22
CA PRO A 133 6.99 -14.92 -0.33
C PRO A 133 5.57 -14.41 -0.05
N PRO A 134 4.56 -15.30 0.02
CA PRO A 134 3.23 -14.93 0.47
C PRO A 134 3.29 -14.31 1.87
N ILE A 135 2.52 -13.23 2.07
CA ILE A 135 2.34 -12.62 3.39
C ILE A 135 1.07 -13.15 4.05
N GLU A 136 1.06 -13.20 5.36
CA GLU A 136 -0.16 -13.45 6.10
C GLU A 136 -1.12 -12.28 5.92
N PHE A 137 -2.38 -12.60 5.64
CA PHE A 137 -3.43 -11.61 5.44
C PHE A 137 -4.73 -12.10 6.05
N ASP A 138 -5.46 -11.21 6.72
CA ASP A 138 -6.76 -11.52 7.31
C ASP A 138 -7.88 -11.54 6.24
N TYR A 139 -7.92 -12.59 5.44
CA TYR A 139 -8.96 -12.79 4.42
C TYR A 139 -10.38 -12.85 5.00
N ARG A 140 -10.52 -13.29 6.24
CA ARG A 140 -11.83 -13.35 6.90
C ARG A 140 -12.38 -11.94 7.11
N ARG A 141 -11.57 -11.05 7.65
CA ARG A 141 -11.95 -9.64 7.87
C ARG A 141 -12.27 -8.93 6.56
N ALA A 142 -11.47 -9.16 5.53
CA ALA A 142 -11.71 -8.63 4.20
C ALA A 142 -13.05 -9.14 3.60
N ARG A 143 -13.33 -10.43 3.72
CA ARG A 143 -14.57 -11.03 3.24
C ARG A 143 -15.81 -10.49 3.96
N LEU A 144 -15.73 -10.24 5.26
CA LEU A 144 -16.84 -9.67 6.03
C LEU A 144 -17.13 -8.21 5.66
N ALA A 145 -16.13 -7.46 5.17
CA ALA A 145 -16.28 -6.09 4.69
C ALA A 145 -16.87 -6.02 3.27
N ALA A 146 -16.66 -7.06 2.45
CA ALA A 146 -17.11 -7.09 1.06
C ALA A 146 -18.64 -7.18 0.94
#